data_1335e6f9c2b4483a279c8852b99e215d
#
_entry.id   1335e6f9c2b4483a279c8852b99e215d
#
_cell.length_a   1.000
_cell.length_b   1.000
_cell.length_c   1.000
_cell.angle_alpha   90.00
_cell.angle_beta   90.00
_cell.angle_gamma   90.00
#
_symmetry.space_group_name_H-M   'P 1'
#
loop_
_entity.id
_entity.type
_entity.pdbx_description
1 polymer ?
#
loop_
_entity_poly.entity_id
_entity_poly.type
_entity_poly.pdbx_seq_one_letter_code
_entity_poly.pdbx_strand_id
1 'polypeptide(L)'
;MSTYLSDYDYFLPEELIGQRPREPRDSAKLMLIDRKNESVEHKKFYNIIDYLQKGDVLVRNATKVIPARIFGHKDTGGVLEILLIKRITLDTWECLLKPAKKLKLGQKLYIGENKELIAELLEIKEDGNRILKFYHEGSFEEILDKLGSMPLPPYITSKLENKDRYQTVYAQRGESVAAPTAGLHFTEELLNKILDKGVEIVDIFLEVGLGTFRPVQTENVLEHKMHEESFEISEKAAKIINEAKTEGRRIISVGTTATRALESSVDENGKLIAQKKDTGIFIYPGYKFKIVDALITNFHLPKSTLLMLVSAFYDREKILEIYNLAVKEKYHFFSFGDSMFIY
;
A
#
# COMPACT_ATOMS: atom_id res chain seq x y z
N MET A 1 11.76 -21.36 13.32
CA MET A 1 11.00 -20.19 12.81
C MET A 1 11.45 -18.99 13.62
N SER A 2 11.98 -17.95 13.00
CA SER A 2 12.40 -16.77 13.74
C SER A 2 11.19 -15.91 14.14
N THR A 3 11.09 -15.58 15.42
CA THR A 3 9.98 -14.84 16.01
C THR A 3 10.42 -13.48 16.58
N TYR A 4 11.71 -13.15 16.48
CA TYR A 4 12.24 -11.89 16.98
C TYR A 4 12.26 -10.82 15.89
N LEU A 5 11.87 -9.61 16.25
CA LEU A 5 11.90 -8.45 15.36
C LEU A 5 13.30 -8.16 14.80
N SER A 6 14.33 -8.38 15.64
CA SER A 6 15.75 -8.25 15.26
C SER A 6 16.18 -9.13 14.09
N ASP A 7 15.48 -10.26 13.86
CA ASP A 7 15.81 -11.19 12.77
C ASP A 7 15.36 -10.69 11.38
N TYR A 8 14.66 -9.56 11.36
CA TYR A 8 14.22 -8.85 10.16
C TYR A 8 14.93 -7.50 10.01
N ASP A 9 16.12 -7.39 10.60
CA ASP A 9 16.93 -6.18 10.53
C ASP A 9 17.99 -6.28 9.44
N TYR A 10 18.28 -5.15 8.80
CA TYR A 10 19.39 -4.96 7.90
C TYR A 10 19.77 -3.48 7.89
N PHE A 11 21.01 -3.18 7.53
CA PHE A 11 21.46 -1.80 7.45
C PHE A 11 20.96 -1.13 6.17
N LEU A 12 20.16 -0.08 6.31
CA LEU A 12 19.65 0.74 5.21
C LEU A 12 20.17 2.18 5.33
N PRO A 13 21.08 2.63 4.44
CA PRO A 13 21.49 4.02 4.36
C PRO A 13 20.31 4.93 4.02
N GLU A 14 20.19 6.06 4.70
CA GLU A 14 19.07 6.99 4.54
C GLU A 14 18.97 7.57 3.11
N GLU A 15 20.12 7.79 2.46
CA GLU A 15 20.21 8.27 1.08
C GLU A 15 19.62 7.30 0.04
N LEU A 16 19.41 6.03 0.39
CA LEU A 16 18.75 5.06 -0.47
C LEU A 16 17.22 5.06 -0.34
N ILE A 17 16.65 5.84 0.56
CA ILE A 17 15.20 5.99 0.66
C ILE A 17 14.72 6.91 -0.47
N GLY A 18 13.92 6.35 -1.41
CA GLY A 18 13.43 7.08 -2.59
C GLY A 18 12.56 8.28 -2.20
N GLN A 19 13.02 9.50 -2.51
CA GLN A 19 12.35 10.75 -2.17
C GLN A 19 11.47 11.29 -3.31
N ARG A 20 11.70 10.87 -4.55
CA ARG A 20 11.01 11.36 -5.75
C ARG A 20 10.64 10.20 -6.67
N PRO A 21 9.46 10.23 -7.32
CA PRO A 21 9.09 9.24 -8.31
C PRO A 21 10.03 9.28 -9.52
N ARG A 22 10.29 8.10 -10.10
CA ARG A 22 11.07 7.98 -11.33
C ARG A 22 10.31 8.53 -12.54
N GLU A 23 11.06 9.08 -13.52
CA GLU A 23 10.51 9.54 -14.78
C GLU A 23 11.32 8.94 -15.94
N PRO A 24 10.70 8.17 -16.86
CA PRO A 24 9.35 7.62 -16.75
C PRO A 24 9.22 6.61 -15.60
N ARG A 25 7.97 6.27 -15.19
CA ARG A 25 7.69 5.40 -14.05
C ARG A 25 8.39 4.05 -14.12
N ASP A 26 8.38 3.43 -15.30
CA ASP A 26 8.94 2.11 -15.58
C ASP A 26 10.47 2.09 -15.80
N SER A 27 11.14 3.24 -15.66
CA SER A 27 12.61 3.34 -15.67
C SER A 27 13.26 2.95 -14.33
N ALA A 28 12.49 2.66 -13.28
CA ALA A 28 12.97 2.15 -12.02
C ALA A 28 13.80 0.87 -12.22
N LYS A 29 14.73 0.58 -11.32
CA LYS A 29 15.42 -0.71 -11.33
C LYS A 29 14.43 -1.82 -10.96
N LEU A 30 14.63 -2.98 -11.56
CA LEU A 30 13.92 -4.22 -11.25
C LEU A 30 14.92 -5.30 -10.87
N MET A 31 14.78 -5.85 -9.68
CA MET A 31 15.51 -7.04 -9.28
C MET A 31 14.63 -8.26 -9.51
N LEU A 32 15.07 -9.15 -10.36
CA LEU A 32 14.39 -10.41 -10.68
C LEU A 32 14.95 -11.50 -9.77
N ILE A 33 14.08 -12.24 -9.11
CA ILE A 33 14.44 -13.25 -8.13
C ILE A 33 13.74 -14.55 -8.52
N ASP A 34 14.50 -15.45 -9.12
CA ASP A 34 14.04 -16.81 -9.44
C ASP A 34 14.25 -17.72 -8.23
N ARG A 35 13.15 -18.06 -7.54
CA ARG A 35 13.17 -18.89 -6.35
C ARG A 35 13.59 -20.32 -6.62
N LYS A 36 13.31 -20.82 -7.83
CA LYS A 36 13.61 -22.21 -8.22
C LYS A 36 15.09 -22.40 -8.51
N ASN A 37 15.69 -21.45 -9.24
CA ASN A 37 17.09 -21.50 -9.64
C ASN A 37 18.03 -20.76 -8.68
N GLU A 38 17.48 -20.15 -7.63
CA GLU A 38 18.17 -19.31 -6.65
C GLU A 38 19.03 -18.23 -7.31
N SER A 39 18.53 -17.61 -8.38
CA SER A 39 19.27 -16.61 -9.16
C SER A 39 18.66 -15.22 -9.06
N VAL A 40 19.55 -14.23 -9.18
CA VAL A 40 19.18 -12.81 -9.15
C VAL A 40 19.67 -12.14 -10.42
N GLU A 41 18.80 -11.39 -11.09
CA GLU A 41 19.15 -10.55 -12.23
C GLU A 41 18.77 -9.09 -11.99
N HIS A 42 19.49 -8.16 -12.60
CA HIS A 42 19.24 -6.73 -12.51
C HIS A 42 18.76 -6.19 -13.86
N LYS A 43 17.57 -5.61 -13.88
CA LYS A 43 16.91 -5.05 -15.08
C LYS A 43 16.31 -3.67 -14.78
N LYS A 44 15.56 -3.15 -15.75
CA LYS A 44 14.62 -2.03 -15.59
C LYS A 44 13.20 -2.57 -15.53
N PHE A 45 12.30 -1.81 -14.89
CA PHE A 45 10.92 -2.28 -14.67
C PHE A 45 10.19 -2.59 -15.98
N TYR A 46 10.44 -1.81 -17.04
CA TYR A 46 9.85 -2.09 -18.37
C TYR A 46 10.23 -3.47 -18.93
N ASN A 47 11.34 -4.09 -18.48
CA ASN A 47 11.71 -5.45 -18.89
C ASN A 47 10.88 -6.54 -18.22
N ILE A 48 9.99 -6.21 -17.28
CA ILE A 48 9.16 -7.22 -16.60
C ILE A 48 8.33 -8.05 -17.60
N ILE A 49 7.97 -7.43 -18.73
CA ILE A 49 7.22 -8.10 -19.79
C ILE A 49 7.94 -9.36 -20.31
N ASP A 50 9.26 -9.41 -20.28
CA ASP A 50 10.04 -10.55 -20.76
C ASP A 50 9.87 -11.79 -19.86
N TYR A 51 9.48 -11.58 -18.59
CA TYR A 51 9.30 -12.60 -17.56
C TYR A 51 7.83 -12.99 -17.32
N LEU A 52 6.91 -12.28 -17.94
CA LEU A 52 5.49 -12.62 -17.95
C LEU A 52 5.20 -13.60 -19.09
N GLN A 53 4.23 -14.48 -18.92
CA GLN A 53 3.83 -15.50 -19.88
C GLN A 53 2.38 -15.29 -20.31
N LYS A 54 2.06 -15.70 -21.53
CA LYS A 54 0.67 -15.75 -21.98
C LYS A 54 -0.16 -16.61 -21.03
N GLY A 55 -1.29 -16.09 -20.59
CA GLY A 55 -2.17 -16.75 -19.64
C GLY A 55 -1.90 -16.41 -18.16
N ASP A 56 -0.78 -15.75 -17.82
CA ASP A 56 -0.60 -15.21 -16.46
C ASP A 56 -1.76 -14.29 -16.09
N VAL A 57 -2.08 -14.22 -14.80
CA VAL A 57 -3.06 -13.27 -14.26
C VAL A 57 -2.35 -12.27 -13.35
N LEU A 58 -2.28 -11.02 -13.79
CA LEU A 58 -1.69 -9.91 -13.04
C LEU A 58 -2.78 -9.25 -12.19
N VAL A 59 -2.73 -9.47 -10.87
CA VAL A 59 -3.71 -8.91 -9.92
C VAL A 59 -3.16 -7.66 -9.26
N ARG A 60 -3.87 -6.54 -9.40
CA ARG A 60 -3.45 -5.23 -8.90
C ARG A 60 -4.51 -4.56 -8.04
N ASN A 61 -4.07 -3.77 -7.09
CA ASN A 61 -4.94 -2.95 -6.24
C ASN A 61 -5.27 -1.63 -6.95
N ALA A 62 -6.49 -1.48 -7.46
CA ALA A 62 -6.96 -0.31 -8.21
C ALA A 62 -7.58 0.78 -7.32
N THR A 63 -7.24 0.78 -6.02
CA THR A 63 -7.71 1.81 -5.09
C THR A 63 -7.16 3.20 -5.46
N LYS A 64 -7.97 4.22 -5.20
CA LYS A 64 -7.60 5.63 -5.40
C LYS A 64 -7.16 6.25 -4.08
N VAL A 65 -6.05 6.97 -4.09
CA VAL A 65 -5.59 7.76 -2.95
C VAL A 65 -6.31 9.09 -2.95
N ILE A 66 -6.91 9.45 -1.82
CA ILE A 66 -7.55 10.76 -1.64
C ILE A 66 -6.56 11.77 -1.04
N PRO A 67 -6.74 13.09 -1.27
CA PRO A 67 -5.92 14.13 -0.65
C PRO A 67 -6.26 14.29 0.84
N ALA A 68 -6.03 13.26 1.62
CA ALA A 68 -6.49 13.05 2.99
C ALA A 68 -5.85 13.97 4.04
N ARG A 69 -4.85 14.78 3.67
CA ARG A 69 -4.16 15.69 4.59
C ARG A 69 -4.68 17.11 4.41
N ILE A 70 -5.36 17.64 5.43
CA ILE A 70 -5.91 19.00 5.45
C ILE A 70 -5.46 19.76 6.70
N PHE A 71 -5.58 21.08 6.68
CA PHE A 71 -5.20 21.94 7.79
C PHE A 71 -6.42 22.75 8.26
N GLY A 72 -6.69 22.67 9.56
CA GLY A 72 -7.77 23.40 10.18
C GLY A 72 -7.27 24.43 11.19
N HIS A 73 -7.99 25.54 11.35
CA HIS A 73 -7.71 26.60 12.29
C HIS A 73 -8.76 26.62 13.40
N LYS A 74 -8.30 26.84 14.63
CA LYS A 74 -9.20 27.17 15.75
C LYS A 74 -9.64 28.64 15.66
N ASP A 75 -10.71 29.00 16.35
CA ASP A 75 -11.10 30.41 16.54
C ASP A 75 -9.98 31.26 17.16
N THR A 76 -9.09 30.62 17.93
CA THR A 76 -7.92 31.26 18.54
C THR A 76 -6.71 31.37 17.60
N GLY A 77 -6.85 31.01 16.33
CA GLY A 77 -5.78 31.05 15.31
C GLY A 77 -4.81 29.88 15.31
N GLY A 78 -4.94 28.94 16.24
CA GLY A 78 -4.06 27.75 16.28
C GLY A 78 -4.34 26.77 15.13
N VAL A 79 -3.29 26.40 14.38
CA VAL A 79 -3.38 25.47 13.25
C VAL A 79 -3.21 24.02 13.72
N LEU A 80 -3.99 23.12 13.15
CA LEU A 80 -3.85 21.67 13.29
C LEU A 80 -3.84 21.00 11.93
N GLU A 81 -2.94 20.04 11.75
CA GLU A 81 -3.01 19.07 10.67
C GLU A 81 -4.06 18.02 11.01
N ILE A 82 -4.93 17.73 10.07
CA ILE A 82 -5.93 16.66 10.13
C ILE A 82 -5.58 15.69 9.03
N LEU A 83 -5.39 14.43 9.38
CA LEU A 83 -5.18 13.35 8.45
C LEU A 83 -6.36 12.39 8.54
N LEU A 84 -7.16 12.34 7.49
CA LEU A 84 -8.28 11.40 7.35
C LEU A 84 -7.73 9.98 7.28
N ILE A 85 -8.34 9.03 8.00
CA ILE A 85 -7.88 7.63 8.06
C ILE A 85 -8.94 6.69 7.49
N LYS A 86 -10.15 6.75 8.03
CA LYS A 86 -11.25 5.86 7.67
C LYS A 86 -12.57 6.63 7.74
N ARG A 87 -13.37 6.52 6.70
CA ARG A 87 -14.73 7.05 6.69
C ARG A 87 -15.64 6.16 7.54
N ILE A 88 -16.39 6.77 8.45
CA ILE A 88 -17.36 6.07 9.31
C ILE A 88 -18.77 6.25 8.76
N THR A 89 -19.12 7.50 8.42
CA THR A 89 -20.36 7.87 7.73
C THR A 89 -20.03 8.86 6.61
N LEU A 90 -21.04 9.34 5.88
CA LEU A 90 -20.83 10.33 4.80
C LEU A 90 -20.02 11.55 5.28
N ASP A 91 -20.27 12.01 6.51
CA ASP A 91 -19.69 13.25 7.05
C ASP A 91 -18.77 13.00 8.26
N THR A 92 -18.55 11.74 8.65
CA THR A 92 -17.81 11.42 9.87
C THR A 92 -16.62 10.55 9.55
N TRP A 93 -15.44 10.98 10.03
CA TRP A 93 -14.18 10.31 9.76
C TRP A 93 -13.39 10.03 11.04
N GLU A 94 -12.72 8.90 11.06
CA GLU A 94 -11.60 8.68 11.95
C GLU A 94 -10.36 9.39 11.41
N CYS A 95 -9.68 10.16 12.26
CA CYS A 95 -8.60 11.05 11.87
C CYS A 95 -7.44 11.00 12.85
N LEU A 96 -6.22 11.27 12.37
CA LEU A 96 -5.10 11.71 13.20
C LEU A 96 -5.01 13.23 13.20
N LEU A 97 -4.73 13.80 14.37
CA LEU A 97 -4.52 15.24 14.54
C LEU A 97 -3.10 15.54 15.01
N LYS A 98 -2.50 16.59 14.46
CA LYS A 98 -1.20 17.08 14.90
C LYS A 98 -1.21 18.61 15.02
N PRO A 99 -0.96 19.16 16.23
CA PRO A 99 -0.78 18.49 17.52
C PRO A 99 -2.11 18.04 18.15
N ALA A 100 -2.23 16.76 18.51
CA ALA A 100 -3.49 16.15 18.97
C ALA A 100 -4.04 16.71 20.27
N LYS A 101 -3.18 17.10 21.21
CA LYS A 101 -3.54 17.57 22.57
C LYS A 101 -4.25 18.93 22.61
N LYS A 102 -4.30 19.64 21.48
CA LYS A 102 -4.82 21.00 21.40
C LYS A 102 -6.30 21.12 21.08
N LEU A 103 -7.02 20.02 20.81
CA LEU A 103 -8.44 20.03 20.49
C LEU A 103 -9.25 19.33 21.61
N LYS A 104 -10.36 19.93 22.02
CA LYS A 104 -11.28 19.41 23.05
C LYS A 104 -12.57 18.89 22.39
N LEU A 105 -13.28 18.00 23.06
CA LEU A 105 -14.60 17.51 22.63
C LEU A 105 -15.55 18.67 22.34
N GLY A 106 -16.31 18.58 21.24
CA GLY A 106 -17.22 19.61 20.75
C GLY A 106 -16.55 20.83 20.14
N GLN A 107 -15.23 20.92 20.18
CA GLN A 107 -14.50 22.06 19.58
C GLN A 107 -14.45 21.94 18.07
N LYS A 108 -14.60 23.07 17.38
CA LYS A 108 -14.58 23.16 15.93
C LYS A 108 -13.25 23.63 15.38
N LEU A 109 -12.94 23.16 14.17
CA LEU A 109 -11.83 23.59 13.32
C LEU A 109 -12.41 24.07 12.00
N TYR A 110 -11.89 25.17 11.51
CA TYR A 110 -12.30 25.77 10.23
C TYR A 110 -11.21 25.52 9.19
N ILE A 111 -11.60 25.00 8.03
CA ILE A 111 -10.71 24.57 6.96
C ILE A 111 -11.07 25.36 5.71
N GLY A 112 -10.03 25.86 5.01
CA GLY A 112 -10.18 26.77 3.88
C GLY A 112 -10.34 28.24 4.30
N GLU A 113 -10.08 29.14 3.36
CA GLU A 113 -10.12 30.60 3.61
C GLU A 113 -11.54 31.07 3.91
N ASN A 114 -12.53 30.48 3.25
CA ASN A 114 -13.94 30.80 3.43
C ASN A 114 -14.67 29.82 4.35
N LYS A 115 -13.92 29.01 5.14
CA LYS A 115 -14.48 27.98 6.03
C LYS A 115 -15.32 26.95 5.26
N GLU A 116 -14.85 26.56 4.08
CA GLU A 116 -15.54 25.63 3.18
C GLU A 116 -15.81 24.28 3.85
N LEU A 117 -14.99 23.92 4.87
CA LEU A 117 -15.18 22.74 5.71
C LEU A 117 -15.07 23.12 7.19
N ILE A 118 -16.00 22.62 8.00
CA ILE A 118 -15.95 22.77 9.46
C ILE A 118 -15.86 21.35 10.04
N ALA A 119 -14.83 21.08 10.85
CA ALA A 119 -14.67 19.81 11.54
C ALA A 119 -14.93 19.95 13.02
N GLU A 120 -15.78 19.11 13.60
CA GLU A 120 -16.11 19.06 15.01
C GLU A 120 -15.59 17.77 15.64
N LEU A 121 -14.88 17.88 16.76
CA LEU A 121 -14.37 16.71 17.49
C LEU A 121 -15.49 16.05 18.30
N LEU A 122 -15.89 14.84 17.87
CA LEU A 122 -16.94 14.06 18.55
C LEU A 122 -16.38 13.11 19.60
N GLU A 123 -15.19 12.51 19.36
CA GLU A 123 -14.65 11.45 20.22
C GLU A 123 -13.12 11.43 20.18
N ILE A 124 -12.53 11.03 21.29
CA ILE A 124 -11.10 10.76 21.44
C ILE A 124 -10.94 9.27 21.76
N LYS A 125 -10.41 8.51 20.78
CA LYS A 125 -10.22 7.07 20.94
C LYS A 125 -8.99 6.75 21.81
N GLU A 126 -8.97 5.55 22.38
CA GLU A 126 -7.89 5.06 23.24
C GLU A 126 -6.53 4.98 22.52
N ASP A 127 -6.54 4.64 21.23
CA ASP A 127 -5.35 4.57 20.38
C ASP A 127 -4.80 5.93 19.95
N GLY A 128 -5.45 7.01 20.39
CA GLY A 128 -5.07 8.38 20.07
C GLY A 128 -5.71 8.95 18.81
N ASN A 129 -6.47 8.15 18.05
CA ASN A 129 -7.25 8.65 16.92
C ASN A 129 -8.42 9.53 17.42
N ARG A 130 -9.01 10.27 16.50
CA ARG A 130 -10.10 11.22 16.73
C ARG A 130 -11.24 10.96 15.78
N ILE A 131 -12.47 11.05 16.26
CA ILE A 131 -13.65 11.05 15.39
C ILE A 131 -14.05 12.49 15.14
N LEU A 132 -13.98 12.91 13.89
CA LEU A 132 -14.40 14.23 13.44
C LEU A 132 -15.65 14.13 12.58
N LYS A 133 -16.62 14.99 12.86
CA LYS A 133 -17.76 15.24 11.95
C LYS A 133 -17.49 16.50 11.13
N PHE A 134 -17.70 16.40 9.83
CA PHE A 134 -17.50 17.49 8.88
C PHE A 134 -18.85 18.09 8.47
N TYR A 135 -18.91 19.41 8.44
CA TYR A 135 -20.04 20.18 7.94
C TYR A 135 -19.55 20.96 6.72
N HIS A 136 -20.29 20.86 5.62
CA HIS A 136 -19.94 21.48 4.34
C HIS A 136 -21.21 21.69 3.50
N GLU A 137 -21.11 22.56 2.50
CA GLU A 137 -22.08 22.70 1.41
C GLU A 137 -21.49 22.08 0.14
N GLY A 138 -22.29 21.32 -0.61
CA GLY A 138 -21.84 20.63 -1.82
C GLY A 138 -21.08 19.31 -1.55
N SER A 139 -20.23 18.91 -2.48
CA SER A 139 -19.47 17.63 -2.41
C SER A 139 -18.26 17.74 -1.49
N PHE A 140 -18.19 16.85 -0.50
CA PHE A 140 -17.02 16.71 0.38
C PHE A 140 -15.76 16.40 -0.43
N GLU A 141 -15.88 15.54 -1.43
CA GLU A 141 -14.79 15.08 -2.28
C GLU A 141 -14.19 16.24 -3.09
N GLU A 142 -15.03 17.11 -3.67
CA GLU A 142 -14.59 18.29 -4.42
C GLU A 142 -13.87 19.29 -3.52
N ILE A 143 -14.37 19.50 -2.31
CA ILE A 143 -13.75 20.38 -1.32
C ILE A 143 -12.40 19.79 -0.89
N LEU A 144 -12.35 18.48 -0.66
CA LEU A 144 -11.13 17.77 -0.28
C LEU A 144 -10.08 17.83 -1.40
N ASP A 145 -10.48 17.67 -2.67
CA ASP A 145 -9.59 17.81 -3.83
C ASP A 145 -8.98 19.22 -3.94
N LYS A 146 -9.72 20.24 -3.54
CA LYS A 146 -9.28 21.64 -3.55
C LYS A 146 -8.36 21.98 -2.38
N LEU A 147 -8.71 21.56 -1.16
CA LEU A 147 -8.05 21.98 0.08
C LEU A 147 -7.02 20.97 0.60
N GLY A 148 -7.18 19.71 0.22
CA GLY A 148 -6.35 18.62 0.71
C GLY A 148 -5.04 18.46 -0.07
N SER A 149 -4.11 17.79 0.56
CA SER A 149 -2.86 17.35 -0.05
C SER A 149 -2.68 15.84 0.11
N MET A 150 -1.87 15.26 -0.80
CA MET A 150 -1.58 13.82 -0.76
C MET A 150 -0.90 13.44 0.55
N PRO A 151 -1.37 12.38 1.22
CA PRO A 151 -0.86 11.96 2.52
C PRO A 151 0.43 11.14 2.35
N LEU A 152 1.51 11.79 1.91
CA LEU A 152 2.79 11.12 1.75
C LEU A 152 3.26 10.52 3.08
N PRO A 153 3.89 9.32 3.04
CA PRO A 153 4.50 8.71 4.21
C PRO A 153 5.57 9.61 4.86
N PRO A 154 5.80 9.49 6.18
CA PRO A 154 6.66 10.42 6.92
C PRO A 154 8.13 10.40 6.49
N TYR A 155 8.60 9.34 5.84
CA TYR A 155 9.97 9.24 5.31
C TYR A 155 10.17 9.99 3.98
N ILE A 156 9.10 10.43 3.32
CA ILE A 156 9.18 11.32 2.16
C ILE A 156 9.13 12.75 2.68
N THR A 157 10.27 13.42 2.68
CA THR A 157 10.42 14.80 3.14
C THR A 157 10.40 15.80 1.97
N SER A 158 10.64 15.33 0.75
CA SER A 158 10.59 16.15 -0.46
C SER A 158 9.16 16.51 -0.83
N LYS A 159 8.93 17.76 -1.22
CA LYS A 159 7.62 18.20 -1.72
C LYS A 159 7.31 17.52 -3.06
N LEU A 160 6.12 16.97 -3.16
CA LEU A 160 5.61 16.37 -4.39
C LEU A 160 5.03 17.51 -5.27
N GLU A 161 5.63 17.75 -6.42
CA GLU A 161 5.19 18.81 -7.35
C GLU A 161 3.89 18.46 -8.06
N ASN A 162 3.75 17.19 -8.43
CA ASN A 162 2.55 16.66 -9.07
C ASN A 162 1.93 15.55 -8.21
N LYS A 163 0.74 15.82 -7.67
CA LYS A 163 -0.01 14.88 -6.80
C LYS A 163 -0.32 13.55 -7.50
N ASP A 164 -0.50 13.54 -8.83
CA ASP A 164 -0.80 12.34 -9.61
C ASP A 164 0.37 11.35 -9.64
N ARG A 165 1.57 11.78 -9.25
CA ARG A 165 2.75 10.91 -9.13
C ARG A 165 2.68 9.96 -7.92
N TYR A 166 1.82 10.25 -6.93
CA TYR A 166 1.49 9.33 -5.82
C TYR A 166 0.16 8.61 -6.05
N GLN A 167 -0.15 8.33 -7.32
CA GLN A 167 -1.33 7.60 -7.79
C GLN A 167 -0.91 6.60 -8.87
N THR A 168 -1.49 5.40 -8.88
CA THR A 168 -1.29 4.47 -9.99
C THR A 168 -2.04 4.97 -11.23
N VAL A 169 -1.54 4.65 -12.43
CA VAL A 169 -2.20 5.03 -13.71
C VAL A 169 -3.53 4.30 -13.91
N TYR A 170 -3.81 3.29 -13.09
CA TYR A 170 -5.03 2.49 -13.15
C TYR A 170 -5.93 2.66 -11.91
N ALA A 171 -5.70 3.68 -11.10
CA ALA A 171 -6.55 3.96 -9.96
C ALA A 171 -7.98 4.30 -10.41
N GLN A 172 -8.99 3.67 -9.80
CA GLN A 172 -10.39 3.81 -10.20
C GLN A 172 -11.22 4.47 -9.11
N ARG A 173 -11.30 3.85 -7.95
CA ARG A 173 -12.15 4.25 -6.81
C ARG A 173 -11.51 3.89 -5.48
N GLY A 174 -12.06 4.38 -4.41
CA GLY A 174 -11.65 4.10 -3.03
C GLY A 174 -11.25 5.36 -2.27
N GLU A 175 -10.94 5.17 -1.01
CA GLU A 175 -10.58 6.23 -0.06
C GLU A 175 -9.25 5.91 0.63
N SER A 176 -8.30 5.36 -0.12
CA SER A 176 -6.98 5.03 0.42
C SER A 176 -6.24 6.29 0.86
N VAL A 177 -5.54 6.16 1.97
CA VAL A 177 -4.62 7.21 2.48
C VAL A 177 -3.16 6.90 2.14
N ALA A 178 -2.91 5.82 1.42
CA ALA A 178 -1.60 5.51 0.85
C ALA A 178 -1.74 4.80 -0.49
N ALA A 179 -0.78 5.02 -1.40
CA ALA A 179 -0.77 4.36 -2.70
C ALA A 179 -0.32 2.89 -2.58
N PRO A 180 -0.86 1.97 -3.42
CA PRO A 180 -0.27 0.65 -3.63
C PRO A 180 1.02 0.80 -4.44
N THR A 181 2.13 1.07 -3.75
CA THR A 181 3.34 1.67 -4.33
C THR A 181 4.04 0.81 -5.39
N ALA A 182 3.92 -0.52 -5.33
CA ALA A 182 4.40 -1.39 -6.40
C ALA A 182 3.71 -1.12 -7.75
N GLY A 183 2.48 -0.62 -7.71
CA GLY A 183 1.73 -0.22 -8.90
C GLY A 183 2.20 1.09 -9.53
N LEU A 184 2.96 1.91 -8.80
CA LEU A 184 3.47 3.19 -9.31
C LEU A 184 4.48 3.03 -10.45
N HIS A 185 5.08 1.86 -10.59
CA HIS A 185 6.04 1.56 -11.65
C HIS A 185 5.41 1.33 -13.02
N PHE A 186 4.12 1.01 -13.08
CA PHE A 186 3.46 0.76 -14.36
C PHE A 186 3.13 2.05 -15.08
N THR A 187 3.32 2.02 -16.41
CA THR A 187 2.80 3.00 -17.36
C THR A 187 1.62 2.39 -18.12
N GLU A 188 0.78 3.21 -18.72
CA GLU A 188 -0.32 2.73 -19.57
C GLU A 188 0.21 1.92 -20.78
N GLU A 189 1.33 2.37 -21.38
CA GLU A 189 1.97 1.68 -22.49
C GLU A 189 2.47 0.30 -22.08
N LEU A 190 3.08 0.17 -20.90
CA LEU A 190 3.54 -1.14 -20.42
C LEU A 190 2.37 -2.07 -20.15
N LEU A 191 1.28 -1.56 -19.52
CA LEU A 191 0.06 -2.35 -19.29
C LEU A 191 -0.58 -2.83 -20.58
N ASN A 192 -0.65 -1.99 -21.61
CA ASN A 192 -1.16 -2.38 -22.92
C ASN A 192 -0.30 -3.48 -23.56
N LYS A 193 1.02 -3.37 -23.52
CA LYS A 193 1.93 -4.42 -23.99
C LYS A 193 1.76 -5.74 -23.23
N ILE A 194 1.49 -5.67 -21.92
CA ILE A 194 1.22 -6.85 -21.09
C ILE A 194 -0.09 -7.53 -21.52
N LEU A 195 -1.14 -6.75 -21.78
CA LEU A 195 -2.41 -7.26 -22.32
C LEU A 195 -2.23 -7.88 -23.71
N ASP A 196 -1.50 -7.22 -24.62
CA ASP A 196 -1.20 -7.72 -25.98
C ASP A 196 -0.40 -9.03 -25.95
N LYS A 197 0.41 -9.24 -24.91
CA LYS A 197 1.12 -10.51 -24.69
C LYS A 197 0.17 -11.65 -24.28
N GLY A 198 -1.09 -11.35 -23.94
CA GLY A 198 -2.08 -12.31 -23.49
C GLY A 198 -2.03 -12.61 -21.98
N VAL A 199 -1.55 -11.66 -21.21
CA VAL A 199 -1.66 -11.65 -19.74
C VAL A 199 -3.01 -11.02 -19.36
N GLU A 200 -3.77 -11.67 -18.50
CA GLU A 200 -5.01 -11.10 -17.96
C GLU A 200 -4.70 -10.13 -16.82
N ILE A 201 -5.34 -8.97 -16.81
CA ILE A 201 -5.22 -7.98 -15.73
C ILE A 201 -6.51 -7.97 -14.93
N VAL A 202 -6.40 -8.18 -13.62
CA VAL A 202 -7.54 -8.24 -12.69
C VAL A 202 -7.38 -7.18 -11.62
N ASP A 203 -8.41 -6.35 -11.46
CA ASP A 203 -8.47 -5.32 -10.43
C ASP A 203 -9.19 -5.84 -9.19
N ILE A 204 -8.57 -5.58 -8.04
CA ILE A 204 -9.17 -5.71 -6.72
C ILE A 204 -9.03 -4.37 -6.00
N PHE A 205 -9.70 -4.22 -4.86
CA PHE A 205 -9.65 -2.99 -4.06
C PHE A 205 -9.25 -3.34 -2.64
N LEU A 206 -8.25 -2.65 -2.11
CA LEU A 206 -7.91 -2.64 -0.69
C LEU A 206 -7.58 -1.21 -0.31
N GLU A 207 -8.27 -0.68 0.68
CA GLU A 207 -8.05 0.67 1.18
C GLU A 207 -6.86 0.67 2.13
N VAL A 208 -5.74 1.21 1.63
CA VAL A 208 -4.48 1.24 2.38
C VAL A 208 -4.56 2.30 3.46
N GLY A 209 -4.47 1.85 4.71
CA GLY A 209 -4.43 2.71 5.89
C GLY A 209 -3.01 3.12 6.28
N LEU A 210 -2.90 4.10 7.17
CA LEU A 210 -1.62 4.56 7.73
C LEU A 210 -0.90 3.50 8.56
N GLY A 211 -1.62 2.50 9.03
CA GLY A 211 -1.06 1.38 9.81
C GLY A 211 0.07 0.65 9.09
N THR A 212 0.04 0.62 7.75
CA THR A 212 1.08 0.01 6.92
C THR A 212 2.46 0.66 7.10
N PHE A 213 2.52 1.92 7.55
CA PHE A 213 3.77 2.64 7.79
C PHE A 213 4.17 2.73 9.27
N ARG A 214 3.37 2.16 10.18
CA ARG A 214 3.73 2.14 11.60
C ARG A 214 4.77 1.05 11.86
N PRO A 215 5.87 1.38 12.56
CA PRO A 215 6.86 0.38 12.96
C PRO A 215 6.23 -0.68 13.87
N VAL A 216 6.70 -1.91 13.75
CA VAL A 216 6.40 -2.97 14.73
C VAL A 216 7.02 -2.58 16.07
N GLN A 217 6.24 -2.63 17.14
CA GLN A 217 6.67 -2.19 18.48
C GLN A 217 6.97 -3.35 19.43
N THR A 218 6.59 -4.58 19.05
CA THR A 218 6.79 -5.79 19.85
C THR A 218 8.12 -6.45 19.49
N GLU A 219 8.88 -6.94 20.46
CA GLU A 219 10.10 -7.72 20.20
C GLU A 219 9.77 -9.09 19.60
N ASN A 220 8.71 -9.72 20.10
CA ASN A 220 8.18 -10.95 19.52
C ASN A 220 7.14 -10.59 18.46
N VAL A 221 7.42 -10.95 17.20
CA VAL A 221 6.54 -10.64 16.06
C VAL A 221 5.17 -11.30 16.19
N LEU A 222 5.04 -12.42 16.92
CA LEU A 222 3.77 -13.12 17.13
C LEU A 222 2.79 -12.32 17.99
N GLU A 223 3.28 -11.35 18.76
CA GLU A 223 2.45 -10.46 19.59
C GLU A 223 1.96 -9.23 18.82
N HIS A 224 2.47 -9.04 17.61
CA HIS A 224 2.09 -7.90 16.78
C HIS A 224 0.65 -8.04 16.30
N LYS A 225 -0.16 -6.99 16.54
CA LYS A 225 -1.52 -6.89 16.01
C LYS A 225 -1.52 -6.02 14.76
N MET A 226 -1.84 -6.66 13.64
CA MET A 226 -2.00 -5.95 12.37
C MET A 226 -3.20 -5.01 12.42
N HIS A 227 -3.06 -3.86 11.78
CA HIS A 227 -4.20 -2.99 11.51
C HIS A 227 -5.13 -3.63 10.48
N GLU A 228 -6.41 -3.42 10.69
CA GLU A 228 -7.43 -3.85 9.74
C GLU A 228 -7.52 -2.88 8.56
N GLU A 229 -7.62 -3.44 7.37
CA GLU A 229 -7.81 -2.71 6.12
C GLU A 229 -8.99 -3.32 5.35
N SER A 230 -9.86 -2.45 4.84
CA SER A 230 -11.04 -2.90 4.07
C SER A 230 -10.62 -3.31 2.67
N PHE A 231 -11.08 -4.48 2.21
CA PHE A 231 -10.85 -4.94 0.85
C PHE A 231 -12.12 -5.44 0.19
N GLU A 232 -12.10 -5.46 -1.14
CA GLU A 232 -13.19 -5.96 -1.97
C GLU A 232 -12.61 -6.75 -3.16
N ILE A 233 -13.11 -7.98 -3.32
CA ILE A 233 -12.87 -8.85 -4.48
C ILE A 233 -14.22 -9.12 -5.13
N SER A 234 -14.39 -8.68 -6.37
CA SER A 234 -15.62 -8.88 -7.12
C SER A 234 -15.80 -10.35 -7.56
N GLU A 235 -17.03 -10.75 -7.86
CA GLU A 235 -17.33 -12.07 -8.43
C GLU A 235 -16.56 -12.34 -9.71
N LYS A 236 -16.44 -11.32 -10.60
CA LYS A 236 -15.67 -11.42 -11.82
C LYS A 236 -14.19 -11.69 -11.54
N ALA A 237 -13.59 -10.96 -10.61
CA ALA A 237 -12.18 -11.15 -10.23
C ALA A 237 -11.96 -12.55 -9.64
N ALA A 238 -12.80 -12.97 -8.70
CA ALA A 238 -12.71 -14.28 -8.08
C ALA A 238 -12.85 -15.41 -9.12
N LYS A 239 -13.79 -15.27 -10.07
CA LYS A 239 -13.99 -16.25 -11.15
C LYS A 239 -12.73 -16.40 -12.01
N ILE A 240 -12.18 -15.30 -12.52
CA ILE A 240 -10.97 -15.33 -13.37
C ILE A 240 -9.79 -15.98 -12.63
N ILE A 241 -9.56 -15.59 -11.37
CA ILE A 241 -8.44 -16.11 -10.58
C ILE A 241 -8.62 -17.60 -10.30
N ASN A 242 -9.83 -18.05 -9.96
CA ASN A 242 -10.11 -19.47 -9.70
C ASN A 242 -9.97 -20.32 -10.98
N GLU A 243 -10.44 -19.83 -12.12
CA GLU A 243 -10.25 -20.49 -13.42
C GLU A 243 -8.75 -20.61 -13.73
N ALA A 244 -8.00 -19.53 -13.56
CA ALA A 244 -6.55 -19.53 -13.77
C ALA A 244 -5.83 -20.56 -12.87
N LYS A 245 -6.18 -20.62 -11.59
CA LYS A 245 -5.61 -21.64 -10.65
C LYS A 245 -5.93 -23.05 -11.10
N THR A 246 -7.17 -23.31 -11.56
CA THR A 246 -7.58 -24.63 -12.05
C THR A 246 -6.82 -25.04 -13.31
N GLU A 247 -6.49 -24.09 -14.17
CA GLU A 247 -5.73 -24.27 -15.42
C GLU A 247 -4.21 -24.29 -15.21
N GLY A 248 -3.72 -24.08 -13.97
CA GLY A 248 -2.29 -24.04 -13.65
C GLY A 248 -1.60 -22.76 -14.12
N ARG A 249 -2.34 -21.70 -14.41
CA ARG A 249 -1.82 -20.37 -14.77
C ARG A 249 -1.35 -19.63 -13.52
N ARG A 250 -0.25 -18.87 -13.63
CA ARG A 250 0.32 -18.15 -12.50
C ARG A 250 -0.53 -16.94 -12.12
N ILE A 251 -0.73 -16.76 -10.81
CA ILE A 251 -1.31 -15.56 -10.23
C ILE A 251 -0.18 -14.67 -9.72
N ILE A 252 -0.01 -13.53 -10.35
CA ILE A 252 1.05 -12.56 -10.05
C ILE A 252 0.44 -11.38 -9.31
N SER A 253 0.80 -11.21 -8.04
CA SER A 253 0.30 -10.11 -7.22
C SER A 253 1.16 -8.86 -7.39
N VAL A 254 0.54 -7.72 -7.64
CA VAL A 254 1.19 -6.40 -7.67
C VAL A 254 1.04 -5.73 -6.30
N GLY A 255 2.10 -5.82 -5.51
CA GLY A 255 2.20 -5.27 -4.17
C GLY A 255 1.69 -6.18 -3.06
N THR A 256 2.16 -5.88 -1.87
CA THR A 256 1.78 -6.59 -0.63
C THR A 256 0.31 -6.39 -0.28
N THR A 257 -0.30 -5.29 -0.69
CA THR A 257 -1.73 -5.00 -0.49
C THR A 257 -2.61 -5.97 -1.27
N ALA A 258 -2.32 -6.19 -2.56
CA ALA A 258 -3.03 -7.19 -3.36
C ALA A 258 -2.82 -8.60 -2.80
N THR A 259 -1.60 -8.94 -2.39
CA THR A 259 -1.28 -10.22 -1.75
C THR A 259 -2.13 -10.45 -0.49
N ARG A 260 -2.20 -9.45 0.41
CA ARG A 260 -2.99 -9.56 1.64
C ARG A 260 -4.48 -9.74 1.36
N ALA A 261 -5.04 -9.01 0.41
CA ALA A 261 -6.45 -9.16 0.03
C ALA A 261 -6.74 -10.57 -0.53
N LEU A 262 -5.90 -11.05 -1.46
CA LEU A 262 -6.05 -12.37 -2.05
C LEU A 262 -5.96 -13.48 -1.00
N GLU A 263 -4.91 -13.48 -0.19
CA GLU A 263 -4.68 -14.50 0.83
C GLU A 263 -5.70 -14.46 1.99
N SER A 264 -6.37 -13.30 2.20
CA SER A 264 -7.45 -13.15 3.18
C SER A 264 -8.81 -13.68 2.69
N SER A 265 -8.93 -13.94 1.40
CA SER A 265 -10.22 -14.24 0.76
C SER A 265 -10.32 -15.69 0.26
N VAL A 266 -9.60 -16.60 0.87
CA VAL A 266 -9.52 -18.00 0.47
C VAL A 266 -10.33 -18.86 1.42
N ASP A 267 -11.16 -19.74 0.87
CA ASP A 267 -11.90 -20.75 1.65
C ASP A 267 -11.00 -21.93 2.07
N GLU A 268 -11.57 -22.85 2.82
CA GLU A 268 -10.91 -24.06 3.29
C GLU A 268 -10.45 -25.01 2.16
N ASN A 269 -11.06 -24.91 0.97
CA ASN A 269 -10.70 -25.67 -0.22
C ASN A 269 -9.63 -24.98 -1.09
N GLY A 270 -9.12 -23.83 -0.68
CA GLY A 270 -8.13 -23.06 -1.43
C GLY A 270 -8.74 -22.20 -2.55
N LYS A 271 -10.06 -22.02 -2.59
CA LYS A 271 -10.77 -21.24 -3.61
C LYS A 271 -10.92 -19.79 -3.15
N LEU A 272 -10.65 -18.84 -4.05
CA LEU A 272 -10.85 -17.42 -3.78
C LEU A 272 -12.36 -17.09 -3.74
N ILE A 273 -12.79 -16.38 -2.69
CA ILE A 273 -14.17 -15.97 -2.49
C ILE A 273 -14.34 -14.49 -2.85
N ALA A 274 -15.40 -14.19 -3.61
CA ALA A 274 -15.82 -12.81 -3.83
C ALA A 274 -16.45 -12.26 -2.54
N GLN A 275 -15.88 -11.19 -2.00
CA GLN A 275 -16.37 -10.56 -0.77
C GLN A 275 -15.83 -9.15 -0.57
N LYS A 276 -16.53 -8.42 0.31
CA LYS A 276 -16.06 -7.15 0.87
C LYS A 276 -16.03 -7.29 2.38
N LYS A 277 -14.85 -7.14 2.97
CA LYS A 277 -14.65 -7.20 4.42
C LYS A 277 -13.33 -6.56 4.85
N ASP A 278 -13.12 -6.44 6.14
CA ASP A 278 -11.83 -6.00 6.71
C ASP A 278 -10.88 -7.21 6.87
N THR A 279 -9.58 -6.96 6.73
CA THR A 279 -8.52 -7.95 6.97
C THR A 279 -7.43 -7.39 7.87
N GLY A 280 -7.10 -8.14 8.90
CA GLY A 280 -5.91 -7.97 9.74
C GLY A 280 -4.89 -9.10 9.52
N ILE A 281 -4.87 -9.72 8.31
CA ILE A 281 -3.95 -10.83 8.04
C ILE A 281 -2.50 -10.39 8.25
N PHE A 282 -1.77 -11.17 9.05
CA PHE A 282 -0.34 -11.01 9.26
C PHE A 282 0.39 -12.18 8.63
N ILE A 283 1.10 -11.90 7.54
CA ILE A 283 1.88 -12.90 6.79
C ILE A 283 3.34 -12.76 7.20
N TYR A 284 3.91 -13.85 7.72
CA TYR A 284 5.30 -13.98 8.14
C TYR A 284 5.81 -15.40 7.86
N PRO A 285 7.12 -15.68 7.93
CA PRO A 285 7.69 -16.99 7.62
C PRO A 285 6.97 -18.16 8.30
N GLY A 286 6.62 -19.15 7.50
CA GLY A 286 5.75 -20.28 7.87
C GLY A 286 4.35 -20.18 7.31
N TYR A 287 3.93 -19.01 6.81
CA TYR A 287 2.68 -18.88 6.07
C TYR A 287 2.77 -19.63 4.72
N LYS A 288 1.70 -20.36 4.39
CA LYS A 288 1.57 -21.07 3.11
C LYS A 288 0.65 -20.29 2.19
N PHE A 289 1.23 -19.70 1.15
CA PHE A 289 0.46 -18.98 0.13
C PHE A 289 -0.44 -19.95 -0.63
N LYS A 290 -1.69 -19.56 -0.82
CA LYS A 290 -2.73 -20.39 -1.45
C LYS A 290 -3.06 -19.92 -2.86
N ILE A 291 -3.01 -18.61 -3.09
CA ILE A 291 -3.40 -17.96 -4.34
C ILE A 291 -2.20 -17.43 -5.10
N VAL A 292 -1.30 -16.69 -4.41
CA VAL A 292 -0.23 -15.94 -5.07
C VAL A 292 0.94 -16.83 -5.42
N ASP A 293 1.28 -16.90 -6.71
CA ASP A 293 2.39 -17.71 -7.24
C ASP A 293 3.65 -16.86 -7.48
N ALA A 294 3.51 -15.57 -7.80
CA ALA A 294 4.61 -14.62 -7.98
C ALA A 294 4.23 -13.22 -7.43
N LEU A 295 5.24 -12.46 -7.02
CA LEU A 295 5.06 -11.19 -6.33
C LEU A 295 5.92 -10.09 -6.96
N ILE A 296 5.29 -8.99 -7.37
CA ILE A 296 5.94 -7.73 -7.72
C ILE A 296 5.79 -6.81 -6.52
N THR A 297 6.90 -6.31 -5.94
CA THR A 297 6.83 -5.42 -4.79
C THR A 297 8.04 -4.50 -4.71
N ASN A 298 7.94 -3.41 -3.95
CA ASN A 298 9.07 -2.54 -3.64
C ASN A 298 9.96 -3.16 -2.55
N PHE A 299 11.14 -2.59 -2.35
CA PHE A 299 11.96 -2.90 -1.18
C PHE A 299 11.38 -2.23 0.06
N HIS A 300 11.33 -2.94 1.18
CA HIS A 300 10.67 -2.54 2.42
C HIS A 300 11.67 -2.20 3.53
N LEU A 301 11.20 -1.45 4.56
CA LEU A 301 12.02 -1.09 5.72
C LEU A 301 12.49 -2.30 6.52
N PRO A 302 13.66 -2.18 7.17
CA PRO A 302 14.03 -3.11 8.22
C PRO A 302 12.95 -3.14 9.32
N LYS A 303 12.78 -4.29 9.93
CA LYS A 303 11.83 -4.53 11.04
C LYS A 303 10.36 -4.24 10.70
N SER A 304 9.98 -4.32 9.42
CA SER A 304 8.61 -4.08 8.97
C SER A 304 7.82 -5.36 8.73
N THR A 305 6.50 -5.30 8.91
CA THR A 305 5.57 -6.38 8.56
C THR A 305 5.64 -6.74 7.08
N LEU A 306 5.97 -5.77 6.22
CA LEU A 306 6.10 -5.99 4.78
C LEU A 306 7.36 -6.79 4.43
N LEU A 307 8.48 -6.55 5.13
CA LEU A 307 9.67 -7.39 4.99
C LEU A 307 9.39 -8.83 5.46
N MET A 308 8.59 -9.00 6.52
CA MET A 308 8.17 -10.31 6.99
C MET A 308 7.32 -11.06 5.96
N LEU A 309 6.39 -10.36 5.28
CA LEU A 309 5.60 -10.94 4.19
C LEU A 309 6.48 -11.41 3.03
N VAL A 310 7.42 -10.58 2.59
CA VAL A 310 8.35 -10.95 1.51
C VAL A 310 9.25 -12.10 1.93
N SER A 311 9.69 -12.13 3.20
CA SER A 311 10.44 -13.24 3.79
C SER A 311 9.63 -14.53 3.85
N ALA A 312 8.32 -14.44 4.08
CA ALA A 312 7.42 -15.59 4.02
C ALA A 312 7.21 -16.10 2.59
N PHE A 313 7.29 -15.20 1.59
CA PHE A 313 7.06 -15.54 0.18
C PHE A 313 8.22 -16.34 -0.46
N TYR A 314 9.42 -16.18 0.06
CA TYR A 314 10.59 -16.96 -0.39
C TYR A 314 11.25 -17.68 0.80
N ASP A 315 12.22 -17.05 1.40
CA ASP A 315 12.94 -17.47 2.59
C ASP A 315 13.53 -16.24 3.28
N ARG A 316 13.54 -16.22 4.61
CA ARG A 316 14.00 -15.04 5.36
C ARG A 316 15.49 -14.74 5.12
N GLU A 317 16.35 -15.76 5.18
CA GLU A 317 17.80 -15.58 5.06
C GLU A 317 18.16 -15.13 3.64
N LYS A 318 17.56 -15.77 2.64
CA LYS A 318 17.71 -15.40 1.22
C LYS A 318 17.22 -13.97 0.95
N ILE A 319 16.08 -13.58 1.53
CA ILE A 319 15.55 -12.19 1.38
C ILE A 319 16.50 -11.19 2.03
N LEU A 320 17.07 -11.45 3.20
CA LEU A 320 18.02 -10.54 3.82
C LEU A 320 19.33 -10.43 3.02
N GLU A 321 19.83 -11.54 2.44
CA GLU A 321 20.96 -11.52 1.50
C GLU A 321 20.63 -10.63 0.28
N ILE A 322 19.43 -10.78 -0.31
CA ILE A 322 18.94 -9.99 -1.44
C ILE A 322 18.84 -8.50 -1.07
N TYR A 323 18.34 -8.17 0.12
CA TYR A 323 18.24 -6.79 0.58
C TYR A 323 19.62 -6.15 0.80
N ASN A 324 20.59 -6.91 1.36
CA ASN A 324 21.97 -6.45 1.47
C ASN A 324 22.61 -6.25 0.08
N LEU A 325 22.33 -7.14 -0.88
CA LEU A 325 22.75 -6.97 -2.27
C LEU A 325 22.13 -5.71 -2.87
N ALA A 326 20.83 -5.46 -2.64
CA ALA A 326 20.14 -4.26 -3.13
C ALA A 326 20.77 -2.97 -2.59
N VAL A 327 21.17 -2.94 -1.31
CA VAL A 327 21.89 -1.81 -0.71
C VAL A 327 23.25 -1.62 -1.40
N LYS A 328 24.03 -2.69 -1.58
CA LYS A 328 25.33 -2.67 -2.27
C LYS A 328 25.20 -2.15 -3.71
N GLU A 329 24.19 -2.60 -4.43
CA GLU A 329 23.88 -2.22 -5.83
C GLU A 329 23.14 -0.88 -5.94
N LYS A 330 22.98 -0.15 -4.82
CA LYS A 330 22.34 1.17 -4.75
C LYS A 330 20.94 1.18 -5.38
N TYR A 331 20.13 0.20 -5.00
CA TYR A 331 18.69 0.28 -5.22
C TYR A 331 18.09 1.32 -4.28
N HIS A 332 17.01 1.95 -4.71
CA HIS A 332 16.23 2.82 -3.85
C HIS A 332 15.10 2.04 -3.20
N PHE A 333 14.78 2.42 -1.99
CA PHE A 333 13.84 1.72 -1.13
C PHE A 333 12.55 2.52 -0.95
N PHE A 334 11.46 1.86 -0.56
CA PHE A 334 10.13 2.40 -0.25
C PHE A 334 9.30 2.86 -1.43
N SER A 335 8.34 3.80 -1.15
CA SER A 335 7.26 4.20 -2.07
C SER A 335 7.74 4.66 -3.43
N PHE A 336 8.82 5.44 -3.48
CA PHE A 336 9.45 5.92 -4.73
C PHE A 336 10.77 5.22 -5.01
N GLY A 337 10.95 4.07 -4.41
CA GLY A 337 12.11 3.23 -4.62
C GLY A 337 12.06 2.43 -5.91
N ASP A 338 12.86 1.39 -5.95
CA ASP A 338 12.95 0.41 -7.03
C ASP A 338 12.11 -0.84 -6.67
N SER A 339 11.99 -1.78 -7.59
CA SER A 339 11.10 -2.93 -7.47
C SER A 339 11.85 -4.24 -7.52
N MET A 340 11.21 -5.30 -7.00
CA MET A 340 11.61 -6.68 -7.18
C MET A 340 10.45 -7.49 -7.75
N PHE A 341 10.76 -8.53 -8.52
CA PHE A 341 9.83 -9.54 -8.99
C PHE A 341 10.34 -10.91 -8.54
N ILE A 342 9.57 -11.55 -7.65
CA ILE A 342 9.88 -12.84 -7.03
C ILE A 342 8.96 -13.90 -7.65
N TYR A 343 9.54 -14.92 -8.35
CA TYR A 343 8.78 -15.90 -9.11
C TYR A 343 9.36 -17.33 -9.05
#